data_08dc21a1850abaa5e3afbb0abb4d2fda
#
_entry.id   08dc21a1850abaa5e3afbb0abb4d2fda
#
_cell.length_a   1.000
_cell.length_b   1.000
_cell.length_c   1.000
_cell.angle_alpha   90.00
_cell.angle_beta   90.00
_cell.angle_gamma   90.00
#
_symmetry.space_group_name_H-M   'P 1'
#
loop_
_entity.id
_entity.type
_entity.pdbx_description
1 polymer ?
#
loop_
_entity_poly.entity_id
_entity_poly.type
_entity_poly.pdbx_seq_one_letter_code
_entity_poly.pdbx_strand_id
1 'polypeptide(L)'
;MKMLFQLLPALLAAGVGGYALFRGTDVFSALTDGALQGLRTVGRIAPVLVCLLPAVGALRASGAIDAFTALLRPALSFLGIPPETVPLMLLRPMSGSGALAVAGDIFTACGADSPAGRTAAVMLGSTETTFYVLSVYFGAAGVRKTRHAVPAALCADLAGFLAAAFCVNV
;
A
#
# COMPACT_ATOMS: atom_id res chain seq x y z
N MET A 1 17.73 -2.07 18.67
CA MET A 1 16.71 -2.56 17.72
C MET A 1 16.75 -1.85 16.35
N LYS A 2 16.80 -0.50 16.27
CA LYS A 2 16.81 0.23 14.97
C LYS A 2 17.96 -0.20 14.03
N MET A 3 19.18 -0.35 14.52
CA MET A 3 20.32 -0.80 13.70
C MET A 3 20.14 -2.21 13.12
N LEU A 4 19.52 -3.13 13.87
CA LEU A 4 19.28 -4.50 13.38
C LEU A 4 18.30 -4.50 12.19
N PHE A 5 17.24 -3.69 12.24
CA PHE A 5 16.29 -3.54 11.13
C PHE A 5 16.92 -2.88 9.89
N GLN A 6 17.87 -1.96 10.07
CA GLN A 6 18.59 -1.34 8.96
C GLN A 6 19.59 -2.29 8.29
N LEU A 7 20.17 -3.21 9.07
CA LEU A 7 21.11 -4.21 8.56
C LEU A 7 20.41 -5.43 7.93
N LEU A 8 19.13 -5.67 8.24
CA LEU A 8 18.40 -6.85 7.77
C LEU A 8 18.42 -7.04 6.26
N PRO A 9 18.14 -6.01 5.40
CA PRO A 9 18.21 -6.16 3.95
C PRO A 9 19.61 -6.52 3.45
N ALA A 10 20.64 -5.91 4.03
CA ALA A 10 22.03 -6.17 3.67
C ALA A 10 22.44 -7.59 4.08
N LEU A 11 22.05 -8.05 5.26
CA LEU A 11 22.29 -9.41 5.75
C LEU A 11 21.58 -10.47 4.90
N LEU A 12 20.34 -10.20 4.49
CA LEU A 12 19.60 -11.06 3.57
C LEU A 12 20.29 -11.17 2.21
N ALA A 13 20.69 -10.03 1.64
CA ALA A 13 21.40 -10.02 0.36
C ALA A 13 22.75 -10.75 0.46
N ALA A 14 23.52 -10.50 1.52
CA ALA A 14 24.78 -11.18 1.76
C ALA A 14 24.60 -12.68 2.02
N GLY A 15 23.56 -13.07 2.76
CA GLY A 15 23.23 -14.47 3.04
C GLY A 15 22.83 -15.23 1.79
N VAL A 16 21.97 -14.65 0.94
CA VAL A 16 21.55 -15.25 -0.33
C VAL A 16 22.76 -15.35 -1.30
N GLY A 17 23.56 -14.28 -1.41
CA GLY A 17 24.76 -14.28 -2.25
C GLY A 17 25.80 -15.29 -1.78
N GLY A 18 26.06 -15.35 -0.48
CA GLY A 18 26.96 -16.34 0.13
C GLY A 18 26.49 -17.78 -0.08
N TYR A 19 25.19 -18.04 0.11
CA TYR A 19 24.62 -19.36 -0.16
C TYR A 19 24.75 -19.76 -1.64
N ALA A 20 24.49 -18.82 -2.57
CA ALA A 20 24.63 -19.05 -4.00
C ALA A 20 26.07 -19.40 -4.39
N LEU A 21 27.06 -18.67 -3.83
CA LEU A 21 28.48 -18.98 -4.01
C LEU A 21 28.84 -20.36 -3.48
N PHE A 22 28.34 -20.73 -2.29
CA PHE A 22 28.58 -22.02 -1.69
C PHE A 22 27.99 -23.19 -2.53
N ARG A 23 26.91 -22.93 -3.26
CA ARG A 23 26.26 -23.88 -4.17
C ARG A 23 26.92 -23.92 -5.55
N GLY A 24 27.97 -23.13 -5.79
CA GLY A 24 28.66 -23.07 -7.07
C GLY A 24 27.84 -22.39 -8.17
N THR A 25 26.84 -21.59 -7.81
CA THR A 25 26.03 -20.83 -8.75
C THR A 25 26.81 -19.61 -9.25
N ASP A 26 26.80 -19.35 -10.54
CA ASP A 26 27.32 -18.09 -11.09
C ASP A 26 26.42 -16.92 -10.66
N VAL A 27 26.83 -16.27 -9.57
CA VAL A 27 26.07 -15.17 -8.94
C VAL A 27 25.90 -13.99 -9.92
N PHE A 28 26.92 -13.70 -10.74
CA PHE A 28 26.85 -12.59 -11.69
C PHE A 28 25.82 -12.84 -12.79
N SER A 29 25.84 -14.04 -13.39
CA SER A 29 24.84 -14.42 -14.39
C SER A 29 23.43 -14.44 -13.80
N ALA A 30 23.26 -15.01 -12.59
CA ALA A 30 21.96 -15.05 -11.92
C ALA A 30 21.42 -13.63 -11.60
N LEU A 31 22.28 -12.71 -11.16
CA LEU A 31 21.90 -11.30 -10.93
C LEU A 31 21.52 -10.59 -12.22
N THR A 32 22.28 -10.81 -13.30
CA THR A 32 22.01 -10.21 -14.62
C THR A 32 20.68 -10.70 -15.19
N ASP A 33 20.41 -12.00 -15.10
CA ASP A 33 19.15 -12.60 -15.52
C ASP A 33 17.98 -12.09 -14.68
N GLY A 34 18.16 -11.98 -13.37
CA GLY A 34 17.17 -11.41 -12.46
C GLY A 34 16.87 -9.93 -12.78
N ALA A 35 17.90 -9.13 -13.05
CA ALA A 35 17.76 -7.74 -13.46
C ALA A 35 16.99 -7.62 -14.80
N LEU A 36 17.28 -8.47 -15.78
CA LEU A 36 16.59 -8.49 -17.07
C LEU A 36 15.11 -8.88 -16.91
N GLN A 37 14.81 -9.86 -16.06
CA GLN A 37 13.43 -10.23 -15.72
C GLN A 37 12.71 -9.09 -15.02
N GLY A 38 13.37 -8.39 -14.08
CA GLY A 38 12.85 -7.21 -13.41
C GLY A 38 12.50 -6.09 -14.40
N LEU A 39 13.39 -5.77 -15.33
CA LEU A 39 13.14 -4.77 -16.38
C LEU A 39 11.96 -5.14 -17.27
N ARG A 40 11.83 -6.41 -17.66
CA ARG A 40 10.67 -6.89 -18.43
C ARG A 40 9.37 -6.74 -17.65
N THR A 41 9.40 -7.01 -16.34
CA THR A 41 8.23 -6.83 -15.45
C THR A 41 7.85 -5.36 -15.36
N VAL A 42 8.81 -4.45 -15.13
CA VAL A 42 8.57 -3.00 -15.13
C VAL A 42 7.96 -2.55 -16.46
N GLY A 43 8.47 -3.01 -17.61
CA GLY A 43 7.91 -2.68 -18.91
C GLY A 43 6.45 -3.13 -19.11
N ARG A 44 6.03 -4.24 -18.49
CA ARG A 44 4.63 -4.70 -18.52
C ARG A 44 3.72 -3.89 -17.60
N ILE A 45 4.24 -3.41 -16.49
CA ILE A 45 3.50 -2.67 -15.47
C ILE A 45 3.37 -1.18 -15.82
N ALA A 46 4.40 -0.61 -16.44
CA ALA A 46 4.47 0.82 -16.75
C ALA A 46 3.21 1.37 -17.46
N PRO A 47 2.62 0.72 -18.49
CA PRO A 47 1.43 1.24 -19.15
C PRO A 47 0.22 1.37 -18.19
N VAL A 48 0.06 0.41 -17.27
CA VAL A 48 -1.01 0.43 -16.27
C VAL A 48 -0.81 1.59 -15.31
N LEU A 49 0.42 1.83 -14.86
CA LEU A 49 0.74 2.95 -13.97
C LEU A 49 0.53 4.31 -14.62
N VAL A 50 0.92 4.44 -15.90
CA VAL A 50 0.70 5.67 -16.68
C VAL A 50 -0.78 6.02 -16.79
N CYS A 51 -1.68 5.03 -16.81
CA CYS A 51 -3.13 5.27 -16.81
C CYS A 51 -3.68 5.48 -15.39
N LEU A 52 -3.22 4.71 -14.42
CA LEU A 52 -3.76 4.73 -13.05
C LEU A 52 -3.40 6.01 -12.30
N LEU A 53 -2.15 6.48 -12.38
CA LEU A 53 -1.71 7.64 -11.62
C LEU A 53 -2.45 8.93 -11.99
N PRO A 54 -2.62 9.29 -13.29
CA PRO A 54 -3.43 10.43 -13.66
C PRO A 54 -4.91 10.29 -13.28
N ALA A 55 -5.49 9.08 -13.39
CA ALA A 55 -6.88 8.82 -13.01
C ALA A 55 -7.11 9.08 -11.50
N VAL A 56 -6.20 8.62 -10.65
CA VAL A 56 -6.24 8.90 -9.20
C VAL A 56 -6.04 10.39 -8.93
N GLY A 57 -5.12 11.04 -9.64
CA GLY A 57 -4.91 12.48 -9.57
C GLY A 57 -6.17 13.29 -9.95
N ALA A 58 -6.83 12.90 -11.03
CA ALA A 58 -8.09 13.53 -11.48
C ALA A 58 -9.21 13.32 -10.44
N LEU A 59 -9.35 12.14 -9.87
CA LEU A 59 -10.32 11.85 -8.82
C LEU A 59 -10.07 12.71 -7.57
N ARG A 60 -8.80 12.91 -7.21
CA ARG A 60 -8.43 13.79 -6.09
C ARG A 60 -8.75 15.26 -6.40
N ALA A 61 -8.40 15.72 -7.60
CA ALA A 61 -8.63 17.10 -8.02
C ALA A 61 -10.11 17.45 -8.24
N SER A 62 -10.97 16.46 -8.51
CA SER A 62 -12.41 16.65 -8.71
C SER A 62 -13.20 16.96 -7.43
N GLY A 63 -12.59 16.83 -6.25
CA GLY A 63 -13.29 16.94 -4.96
C GLY A 63 -14.17 15.72 -4.62
N ALA A 64 -14.17 14.68 -5.44
CA ALA A 64 -14.98 13.47 -5.20
C ALA A 64 -14.60 12.79 -3.89
N ILE A 65 -13.32 12.79 -3.54
CA ILE A 65 -12.83 12.23 -2.27
C ILE A 65 -13.42 12.98 -1.08
N ASP A 66 -13.47 14.31 -1.15
CA ASP A 66 -14.02 15.14 -0.08
C ASP A 66 -15.54 14.94 0.06
N ALA A 67 -16.25 14.82 -1.07
CA ALA A 67 -17.68 14.52 -1.07
C ALA A 67 -17.98 13.14 -0.46
N PHE A 68 -17.22 12.10 -0.83
CA PHE A 68 -17.34 10.78 -0.24
C PHE A 68 -16.99 10.78 1.25
N THR A 69 -15.96 11.52 1.65
CA THR A 69 -15.57 11.69 3.05
C THR A 69 -16.72 12.29 3.86
N ALA A 70 -17.34 13.35 3.36
CA ALA A 70 -18.48 13.99 4.03
C ALA A 70 -19.66 13.03 4.19
N LEU A 71 -19.94 12.21 3.18
CA LEU A 71 -21.02 11.22 3.19
C LEU A 71 -20.76 10.07 4.18
N LEU A 72 -19.52 9.57 4.26
CA LEU A 72 -19.17 8.42 5.09
C LEU A 72 -18.89 8.79 6.55
N ARG A 73 -18.53 10.04 6.83
CA ARG A 73 -18.16 10.53 8.17
C ARG A 73 -19.12 10.11 9.27
N PRO A 74 -20.46 10.27 9.17
CA PRO A 74 -21.39 9.90 10.24
C PRO A 74 -21.42 8.39 10.51
N ALA A 75 -21.33 7.56 9.48
CA ALA A 75 -21.34 6.11 9.63
C ALA A 75 -20.04 5.59 10.26
N LEU A 76 -18.91 6.16 9.90
CA LEU A 76 -17.60 5.73 10.39
C LEU A 76 -17.32 6.22 11.81
N SER A 77 -17.83 7.39 12.19
CA SER A 77 -17.75 7.88 13.57
C SER A 77 -18.55 6.97 14.53
N PHE A 78 -19.68 6.42 14.09
CA PHE A 78 -20.44 5.42 14.85
C PHE A 78 -19.65 4.11 15.07
N LEU A 79 -18.76 3.76 14.13
CA LEU A 79 -17.88 2.59 14.23
C LEU A 79 -16.58 2.87 15.02
N GLY A 80 -16.44 4.03 15.64
CA GLY A 80 -15.25 4.42 16.40
C GLY A 80 -14.03 4.76 15.53
N ILE A 81 -14.24 4.98 14.24
CA ILE A 81 -13.17 5.39 13.32
C ILE A 81 -13.05 6.91 13.39
N PRO A 82 -11.86 7.47 13.69
CA PRO A 82 -11.66 8.91 13.69
C PRO A 82 -12.01 9.51 12.32
N PRO A 83 -12.88 10.53 12.25
CA PRO A 83 -13.32 11.12 10.97
C PRO A 83 -12.17 11.62 10.10
N GLU A 84 -11.07 12.05 10.71
CA GLU A 84 -9.87 12.54 10.04
C GLU A 84 -9.19 11.46 9.19
N THR A 85 -9.42 10.16 9.50
CA THR A 85 -8.82 9.04 8.76
C THR A 85 -9.64 8.64 7.51
N VAL A 86 -10.83 9.18 7.31
CA VAL A 86 -11.70 8.83 6.17
C VAL A 86 -11.04 9.08 4.80
N PRO A 87 -10.38 10.23 4.55
CA PRO A 87 -9.67 10.45 3.30
C PRO A 87 -8.56 9.41 3.07
N LEU A 88 -7.89 8.98 4.15
CA LEU A 88 -6.88 7.92 4.09
C LEU A 88 -7.50 6.59 3.64
N MET A 89 -8.62 6.19 4.22
CA MET A 89 -9.33 4.95 3.87
C MET A 89 -9.74 4.92 2.40
N LEU A 90 -10.18 6.04 1.84
CA LEU A 90 -10.57 6.15 0.43
C LEU A 90 -9.37 6.11 -0.52
N LEU A 91 -8.27 6.77 -0.15
CA LEU A 91 -7.07 6.84 -0.99
C LEU A 91 -6.19 5.59 -0.89
N ARG A 92 -6.21 4.89 0.25
CA ARG A 92 -5.33 3.75 0.50
C ARG A 92 -5.44 2.64 -0.55
N PRO A 93 -6.63 2.16 -0.94
CA PRO A 93 -6.76 1.16 -1.99
C PRO A 93 -6.25 1.61 -3.37
N MET A 94 -6.18 2.93 -3.59
CA MET A 94 -5.90 3.53 -4.90
C MET A 94 -4.44 3.96 -5.06
N SER A 95 -3.86 4.59 -4.03
CA SER A 95 -2.54 5.23 -4.12
C SER A 95 -1.79 5.16 -2.80
N GLY A 96 -0.69 4.43 -2.77
CA GLY A 96 0.19 4.34 -1.60
C GLY A 96 0.85 5.69 -1.24
N SER A 97 1.36 6.42 -2.24
CA SER A 97 1.96 7.74 -2.03
C SER A 97 0.92 8.79 -1.64
N GLY A 98 -0.30 8.72 -2.24
CA GLY A 98 -1.41 9.57 -1.85
C GLY A 98 -1.86 9.31 -0.41
N ALA A 99 -1.97 8.04 -0.01
CA ALA A 99 -2.28 7.64 1.34
C ALA A 99 -1.22 8.12 2.36
N LEU A 100 0.06 8.01 2.00
CA LEU A 100 1.16 8.49 2.84
C LEU A 100 1.13 10.01 3.02
N ALA A 101 0.81 10.77 1.96
CA ALA A 101 0.64 12.22 2.04
C ALA A 101 -0.50 12.62 2.99
N VAL A 102 -1.68 11.98 2.83
CA VAL A 102 -2.83 12.21 3.73
C VAL A 102 -2.51 11.85 5.17
N ALA A 103 -1.80 10.75 5.41
CA ALA A 103 -1.37 10.42 6.78
C ALA A 103 -0.40 11.46 7.34
N GLY A 104 0.52 11.99 6.52
CA GLY A 104 1.38 13.11 6.89
C GLY A 104 0.59 14.36 7.30
N ASP A 105 -0.47 14.68 6.55
CA ASP A 105 -1.38 15.77 6.88
C ASP A 105 -2.10 15.52 8.23
N ILE A 106 -2.57 14.28 8.47
CA ILE A 106 -3.18 13.89 9.74
C ILE A 106 -2.19 14.02 10.91
N PHE A 107 -0.94 13.55 10.72
CA PHE A 107 0.09 13.66 11.76
C PHE A 107 0.45 15.12 12.08
N THR A 108 0.42 15.98 11.07
CA THR A 108 0.71 17.40 11.24
C THR A 108 -0.46 18.14 11.92
N ALA A 109 -1.70 17.82 11.53
CA ALA A 109 -2.90 18.50 12.05
C ALA A 109 -3.33 18.00 13.42
N CYS A 110 -3.28 16.69 13.67
CA CYS A 110 -3.79 16.06 14.88
C CYS A 110 -2.70 15.62 15.86
N GLY A 111 -1.46 15.51 15.39
CA GLY A 111 -0.35 14.90 16.14
C GLY A 111 -0.24 13.38 15.89
N ALA A 112 1.00 12.88 15.80
CA ALA A 112 1.26 11.45 15.52
C ALA A 112 0.76 10.52 16.65
N ASP A 113 0.81 10.97 17.89
CA ASP A 113 0.40 10.19 19.06
C ASP A 113 -1.10 10.34 19.40
N SER A 114 -1.83 11.18 18.66
CA SER A 114 -3.28 11.30 18.81
C SER A 114 -4.01 10.03 18.38
N PRO A 115 -5.25 9.78 18.82
CA PRO A 115 -6.04 8.65 18.36
C PRO A 115 -6.14 8.59 16.82
N ALA A 116 -6.35 9.72 16.17
CA ALA A 116 -6.40 9.82 14.71
C ALA A 116 -5.05 9.49 14.06
N GLY A 117 -3.94 10.04 14.58
CA GLY A 117 -2.59 9.76 14.09
C GLY A 117 -2.20 8.30 14.26
N ARG A 118 -2.41 7.73 15.45
CA ARG A 118 -2.14 6.31 15.72
C ARG A 118 -2.97 5.40 14.81
N THR A 119 -4.27 5.69 14.65
CA THR A 119 -5.14 4.93 13.75
C THR A 119 -4.67 5.02 12.31
N ALA A 120 -4.29 6.20 11.82
CA ALA A 120 -3.75 6.39 10.48
C ALA A 120 -2.45 5.60 10.27
N ALA A 121 -1.55 5.60 11.25
CA ALA A 121 -0.30 4.83 11.21
C ALA A 121 -0.55 3.31 11.13
N VAL A 122 -1.48 2.80 11.94
CA VAL A 122 -1.85 1.37 11.92
C VAL A 122 -2.54 1.02 10.61
N MET A 123 -3.46 1.84 10.10
CA MET A 123 -4.11 1.64 8.80
C MET A 123 -3.10 1.55 7.67
N LEU A 124 -2.11 2.45 7.63
CA LEU A 124 -1.03 2.41 6.62
C LEU A 124 -0.19 1.13 6.70
N GLY A 125 0.11 0.66 7.90
CA GLY A 125 0.94 -0.50 8.12
C GLY A 125 0.24 -1.85 7.93
N SER A 126 -1.10 -1.89 8.06
CA SER A 126 -1.90 -3.12 8.02
C SER A 126 -2.64 -3.37 6.70
N THR A 127 -2.65 -2.41 5.79
CA THR A 127 -3.34 -2.50 4.50
C THR A 127 -2.41 -2.22 3.34
N GLU A 128 -2.84 -2.55 2.12
CA GLU A 128 -2.07 -2.36 0.90
C GLU A 128 -2.86 -1.57 -0.16
N THR A 129 -2.17 -1.17 -1.23
CA THR A 129 -2.74 -0.43 -2.36
C THR A 129 -3.45 -1.40 -3.30
N THR A 130 -4.67 -1.78 -2.96
CA THR A 130 -5.44 -2.87 -3.58
C THR A 130 -5.48 -2.79 -5.11
N PHE A 131 -5.86 -1.65 -5.68
CA PHE A 131 -5.94 -1.52 -7.15
C PHE A 131 -4.58 -1.58 -7.83
N TYR A 132 -3.55 -1.00 -7.20
CA TYR A 132 -2.19 -1.10 -7.71
C TYR A 132 -1.69 -2.55 -7.69
N VAL A 133 -1.81 -3.22 -6.56
CA VAL A 133 -1.37 -4.61 -6.37
C VAL A 133 -2.08 -5.54 -7.37
N LEU A 134 -3.41 -5.46 -7.47
CA LEU A 134 -4.18 -6.25 -8.43
C LEU A 134 -3.75 -5.98 -9.88
N SER A 135 -3.57 -4.70 -10.25
CA SER A 135 -3.16 -4.34 -11.61
C SER A 135 -1.77 -4.87 -11.95
N VAL A 136 -0.82 -4.73 -11.03
CA VAL A 136 0.56 -5.18 -11.21
C VAL A 136 0.62 -6.72 -11.30
N TYR A 137 0.08 -7.41 -10.31
CA TYR A 137 0.22 -8.87 -10.24
C TYR A 137 -0.64 -9.57 -11.28
N PHE A 138 -1.87 -9.12 -11.54
CA PHE A 138 -2.71 -9.71 -12.58
C PHE A 138 -2.17 -9.39 -13.97
N GLY A 139 -1.65 -8.17 -14.17
CA GLY A 139 -0.97 -7.80 -15.40
C GLY A 139 0.27 -8.66 -15.68
N ALA A 140 1.11 -8.86 -14.68
CA ALA A 140 2.31 -9.71 -14.78
C ALA A 140 1.96 -11.18 -15.02
N ALA A 141 0.89 -11.69 -14.38
CA ALA A 141 0.42 -13.06 -14.53
C ALA A 141 -0.47 -13.29 -15.77
N GLY A 142 -0.81 -12.24 -16.51
CA GLY A 142 -1.71 -12.32 -17.68
C GLY A 142 -3.18 -12.62 -17.32
N VAL A 143 -3.57 -12.41 -16.06
CA VAL A 143 -4.93 -12.63 -15.58
C VAL A 143 -5.84 -11.49 -16.04
N ARG A 144 -6.82 -11.78 -16.89
CA ARG A 144 -7.77 -10.77 -17.44
C ARG A 144 -9.06 -10.64 -16.64
N LYS A 145 -9.45 -11.67 -15.88
CA LYS A 145 -10.70 -11.69 -15.12
C LYS A 145 -10.39 -11.73 -13.63
N THR A 146 -10.69 -10.67 -12.93
CA THR A 146 -10.42 -10.54 -11.47
C THR A 146 -11.39 -11.36 -10.61
N ARG A 147 -12.56 -11.77 -11.18
CA ARG A 147 -13.62 -12.50 -10.45
C ARG A 147 -13.92 -11.84 -9.08
N HIS A 148 -13.70 -12.57 -8.01
CA HIS A 148 -13.96 -12.13 -6.64
C HIS A 148 -12.75 -11.41 -5.97
N ALA A 149 -11.61 -11.27 -6.65
CA ALA A 149 -10.41 -10.71 -6.05
C ALA A 149 -10.57 -9.25 -5.61
N VAL A 150 -11.21 -8.41 -6.45
CA VAL A 150 -11.44 -6.99 -6.12
C VAL A 150 -12.35 -6.85 -4.89
N PRO A 151 -13.58 -7.41 -4.87
CA PRO A 151 -14.44 -7.27 -3.70
C PRO A 151 -13.84 -7.92 -2.45
N ALA A 152 -13.16 -9.06 -2.56
CA ALA A 152 -12.50 -9.69 -1.42
C ALA A 152 -11.38 -8.81 -0.84
N ALA A 153 -10.56 -8.18 -1.69
CA ALA A 153 -9.50 -7.30 -1.24
C ALA A 153 -10.05 -6.01 -0.58
N LEU A 154 -11.10 -5.42 -1.15
CA LEU A 154 -11.75 -4.24 -0.54
C LEU A 154 -12.43 -4.59 0.81
N CYS A 155 -13.01 -5.77 0.94
CA CYS A 155 -13.52 -6.25 2.23
C CYS A 155 -12.38 -6.46 3.25
N ALA A 156 -11.23 -6.95 2.81
CA ALA A 156 -10.05 -7.10 3.66
C ALA A 156 -9.49 -5.74 4.09
N ASP A 157 -9.44 -4.75 3.19
CA ASP A 157 -9.05 -3.38 3.52
C ASP A 157 -9.99 -2.79 4.59
N LEU A 158 -11.31 -2.93 4.39
CA LEU A 158 -12.30 -2.45 5.35
C LEU A 158 -12.14 -3.13 6.72
N ALA A 159 -11.95 -4.44 6.75
CA ALA A 159 -11.67 -5.18 7.98
C ALA A 159 -10.39 -4.70 8.66
N GLY A 160 -9.33 -4.41 7.88
CA GLY A 160 -8.08 -3.83 8.38
C GLY A 160 -8.26 -2.45 8.99
N PHE A 161 -9.07 -1.59 8.35
CA PHE A 161 -9.38 -0.25 8.88
C PHE A 161 -10.19 -0.31 10.19
N LEU A 162 -11.18 -1.20 10.26
CA LEU A 162 -11.96 -1.42 11.50
C LEU A 162 -11.07 -1.96 12.63
N ALA A 163 -10.24 -2.96 12.32
CA ALA A 163 -9.30 -3.53 13.30
C ALA A 163 -8.28 -2.48 13.78
N ALA A 164 -7.77 -1.63 12.88
CA ALA A 164 -6.85 -0.55 13.23
C ALA A 164 -7.49 0.44 14.22
N ALA A 165 -8.73 0.87 13.94
CA ALA A 165 -9.46 1.76 14.85
C ALA A 165 -9.74 1.09 16.20
N PHE A 166 -10.17 -0.16 16.19
CA PHE A 166 -10.42 -0.92 17.42
C PHE A 166 -9.16 -1.07 18.27
N CYS A 167 -8.02 -1.48 17.68
CA CYS A 167 -6.77 -1.66 18.41
C CYS A 167 -6.20 -0.38 19.02
N VAL A 168 -6.52 0.78 18.45
CA VAL A 168 -6.05 2.07 18.97
C VAL A 168 -6.95 2.60 20.09
N ASN A 169 -8.24 2.27 20.06
CA ASN A 169 -9.23 2.73 21.04
C ASN A 169 -9.31 1.83 22.29
N VAL A 170 -8.67 0.65 22.28
CA VAL A 170 -8.49 -0.24 23.44
C VAL A 170 -7.22 0.11 24.20
#